data_92a0a96278535dab72bf5b7ed7eaba57
#
_entry.id   92a0a96278535dab72bf5b7ed7eaba57
#
_cell.length_a   1.000
_cell.length_b   1.000
_cell.length_c   1.000
_cell.angle_alpha   90.00
_cell.angle_beta   90.00
_cell.angle_gamma   90.00
#
_symmetry.space_group_name_H-M   'P 1'
#
loop_
_entity.id
_entity.type
_entity.pdbx_description
1 polymer ?
#
loop_
_entity_poly.entity_id
_entity_poly.type
_entity_poly.pdbx_seq_one_letter_code
_entity_poly.pdbx_strand_id
1 'polypeptide(L)'
;PINHSRTPEEAARYRLEPYVMAADVYSVAPHVGRGGWSWYTGSAGWMHRAGLEAILGVTRESGKLRVKPCIPADWPNFDVSLQIGKSRYDISVSRDFGQGSALPAGVVLVGPGEFLITLMDDGQTHAFELPLEAG
;
A
#
# COMPACT_ATOMS: atom_id res chain seq x y z
N PRO A 1 8.28 10.84 10.65
CA PRO A 1 7.81 10.45 9.32
C PRO A 1 8.81 9.51 8.65
N ILE A 2 8.33 8.49 7.96
CA ILE A 2 9.18 7.52 7.27
C ILE A 2 9.86 8.14 6.05
N ASN A 3 9.23 9.12 5.42
CA ASN A 3 9.80 9.82 4.26
C ASN A 3 10.65 11.01 4.71
N HIS A 4 11.94 10.91 4.48
CA HIS A 4 12.94 11.94 4.82
C HIS A 4 13.31 12.86 3.65
N SER A 5 12.56 12.83 2.55
CA SER A 5 12.87 13.55 1.31
C SER A 5 11.64 14.21 0.67
N ARG A 6 10.71 14.71 1.49
CA ARG A 6 9.51 15.41 1.02
C ARG A 6 9.82 16.76 0.39
N THR A 7 10.84 17.43 0.90
CA THR A 7 11.28 18.74 0.42
C THR A 7 12.73 18.68 -0.04
N PRO A 8 13.18 19.63 -0.88
CA PRO A 8 14.59 19.72 -1.29
C PRO A 8 15.56 19.82 -0.11
N GLU A 9 15.17 20.52 0.97
CA GLU A 9 15.99 20.68 2.18
C GLU A 9 16.11 19.36 2.96
N GLU A 10 15.01 18.60 3.07
CA GLU A 10 15.02 17.28 3.69
C GLU A 10 15.87 16.31 2.88
N ALA A 11 15.73 16.30 1.55
CA ALA A 11 16.52 15.47 0.65
C ALA A 11 18.03 15.80 0.74
N ALA A 12 18.37 17.10 0.79
CA ALA A 12 19.75 17.56 0.95
C ALA A 12 20.36 17.16 2.31
N ARG A 13 19.54 17.05 3.35
CA ARG A 13 19.93 16.58 4.68
C ARG A 13 20.07 15.06 4.71
N TYR A 14 19.13 14.36 4.12
CA TYR A 14 19.06 12.89 4.09
C TYR A 14 20.22 12.27 3.30
N ARG A 15 20.60 12.87 2.17
CA ARG A 15 21.74 12.51 1.31
C ARG A 15 21.73 11.06 0.79
N LEU A 16 20.58 10.45 0.70
CA LEU A 16 20.35 9.19 0.00
C LEU A 16 19.29 9.39 -1.06
N GLU A 17 19.09 8.38 -1.89
CA GLU A 17 18.04 8.40 -2.89
C GLU A 17 16.66 8.49 -2.22
N PRO A 18 15.74 9.33 -2.74
CA PRO A 18 14.46 9.62 -2.08
C PRO A 18 13.53 8.41 -1.96
N TYR A 19 13.78 7.37 -2.73
CA TYR A 19 13.01 6.12 -2.77
C TYR A 19 13.66 4.99 -1.96
N VAL A 20 14.78 5.24 -1.30
CA VAL A 20 15.54 4.24 -0.53
C VAL A 20 15.30 4.42 0.96
N MET A 21 15.16 3.30 1.66
CA MET A 21 15.13 3.29 3.13
C MET A 21 16.54 3.10 3.67
N ALA A 22 17.00 4.04 4.49
CA ALA A 22 18.24 3.88 5.24
C ALA A 22 18.09 2.84 6.34
N ALA A 23 19.18 2.14 6.65
CA ALA A 23 19.26 1.25 7.81
C ALA A 23 19.23 2.05 9.12
N ASP A 24 19.81 3.25 9.09
CA ASP A 24 19.87 4.18 10.21
C ASP A 24 19.83 5.63 9.71
N VAL A 25 19.37 6.51 10.58
CA VAL A 25 19.39 7.96 10.37
C VAL A 25 20.13 8.58 11.54
N TYR A 26 21.20 9.35 11.25
CA TYR A 26 22.01 9.98 12.28
C TYR A 26 21.22 10.96 13.11
N SER A 27 21.33 10.86 14.42
CA SER A 27 20.69 11.77 15.40
C SER A 27 21.68 12.72 16.08
N VAL A 28 22.98 12.64 15.77
CA VAL A 28 24.06 13.41 16.41
C VAL A 28 24.66 14.41 15.43
N ALA A 29 24.93 15.62 15.93
CA ALA A 29 25.61 16.66 15.15
C ALA A 29 27.04 16.19 14.75
N PRO A 30 27.52 16.58 13.56
CA PRO A 30 26.92 17.47 12.57
C PRO A 30 26.02 16.76 11.55
N HIS A 31 25.70 15.49 11.74
CA HIS A 31 25.05 14.63 10.74
C HIS A 31 23.56 14.39 10.99
N VAL A 32 22.91 15.16 11.85
CA VAL A 32 21.48 14.99 12.18
C VAL A 32 20.60 14.95 10.94
N GLY A 33 19.84 13.86 10.79
CA GLY A 33 18.91 13.65 9.67
C GLY A 33 19.54 13.05 8.41
N ARG A 34 20.87 12.81 8.42
CA ARG A 34 21.55 12.12 7.32
C ARG A 34 21.26 10.62 7.37
N GLY A 35 20.93 10.00 6.24
CA GLY A 35 20.84 8.57 6.11
C GLY A 35 22.22 7.92 6.14
N GLY A 36 22.33 6.82 6.85
CA GLY A 36 23.57 6.04 6.95
C GLY A 36 23.69 5.04 5.80
N TRP A 37 23.42 3.77 6.06
CA TRP A 37 23.54 2.73 5.05
C TRP A 37 22.20 2.54 4.30
N SER A 38 22.28 2.41 2.96
CA SER A 38 21.15 2.11 2.09
C SER A 38 21.32 0.78 1.37
N TRP A 39 20.30 0.41 0.55
CA TRP A 39 20.33 -0.81 -0.27
C TRP A 39 20.37 -2.13 0.50
N TYR A 40 19.75 -2.17 1.68
CA TYR A 40 19.43 -3.43 2.35
C TYR A 40 18.31 -4.16 1.61
N THR A 41 18.62 -5.27 0.95
CA THR A 41 17.61 -6.07 0.22
C THR A 41 16.50 -6.60 1.11
N GLY A 42 16.82 -6.99 2.35
CA GLY A 42 15.83 -7.41 3.34
C GLY A 42 14.86 -6.29 3.72
N SER A 43 15.36 -5.06 3.93
CA SER A 43 14.48 -3.93 4.26
C SER A 43 13.58 -3.52 3.10
N ALA A 44 14.03 -3.64 1.85
CA ALA A 44 13.20 -3.39 0.68
C ALA A 44 12.00 -4.36 0.61
N GLY A 45 12.23 -5.65 0.85
CA GLY A 45 11.16 -6.65 0.91
C GLY A 45 10.17 -6.39 2.05
N TRP A 46 10.66 -6.02 3.23
CA TRP A 46 9.82 -5.65 4.37
C TRP A 46 9.00 -4.38 4.11
N MET A 47 9.61 -3.37 3.49
CA MET A 47 8.90 -2.13 3.13
C MET A 47 7.82 -2.36 2.08
N HIS A 48 8.11 -3.16 1.05
CA HIS A 48 7.10 -3.57 0.08
C HIS A 48 5.92 -4.27 0.77
N ARG A 49 6.22 -5.21 1.66
CA ARG A 49 5.21 -5.93 2.43
C ARG A 49 4.42 -4.99 3.34
N ALA A 50 5.08 -4.10 4.07
CA ALA A 50 4.44 -3.11 4.92
C ALA A 50 3.52 -2.17 4.12
N GLY A 51 3.96 -1.72 2.94
CA GLY A 51 3.15 -0.93 2.04
C GLY A 51 1.89 -1.66 1.61
N LEU A 52 2.04 -2.89 1.12
CA LEU A 52 0.90 -3.67 0.63
C LEU A 52 -0.03 -4.12 1.76
N GLU A 53 0.52 -4.75 2.82
CA GLU A 53 -0.30 -5.40 3.86
C GLU A 53 -0.77 -4.43 4.95
N ALA A 54 0.07 -3.48 5.39
CA ALA A 54 -0.26 -2.60 6.51
C ALA A 54 -0.86 -1.25 6.09
N ILE A 55 -0.43 -0.67 4.97
CA ILE A 55 -0.91 0.64 4.50
C ILE A 55 -2.10 0.44 3.55
N LEU A 56 -1.91 -0.27 2.44
CA LEU A 56 -3.00 -0.55 1.51
C LEU A 56 -3.96 -1.60 2.04
N GLY A 57 -3.55 -2.35 3.06
CA GLY A 57 -4.40 -3.32 3.76
C GLY A 57 -4.74 -4.55 2.93
N VAL A 58 -3.92 -4.89 1.93
CA VAL A 58 -4.18 -6.02 1.02
C VAL A 58 -3.40 -7.25 1.49
N THR A 59 -4.12 -8.24 1.97
CA THR A 59 -3.55 -9.51 2.46
C THR A 59 -4.20 -10.71 1.81
N ARG A 60 -3.45 -11.80 1.66
CA ARG A 60 -3.98 -13.05 1.11
C ARG A 60 -4.28 -14.03 2.23
N GLU A 61 -5.51 -14.50 2.29
CA GLU A 61 -6.00 -15.44 3.30
C GLU A 61 -6.84 -16.56 2.67
N SER A 62 -6.39 -17.80 2.79
CA SER A 62 -7.21 -19.00 2.46
C SER A 62 -8.00 -18.91 1.14
N GLY A 63 -7.35 -18.53 0.04
CA GLY A 63 -7.99 -18.43 -1.27
C GLY A 63 -8.83 -17.16 -1.49
N LYS A 64 -8.68 -16.17 -0.63
CA LYS A 64 -9.30 -14.84 -0.74
C LYS A 64 -8.26 -13.74 -0.61
N LEU A 65 -8.56 -12.56 -1.14
CA LEU A 65 -7.89 -11.31 -0.79
C LEU A 65 -8.74 -10.57 0.22
N ARG A 66 -8.15 -10.21 1.33
CA ARG A 66 -8.70 -9.25 2.27
C ARG A 66 -8.19 -7.87 1.89
N VAL A 67 -9.07 -6.90 1.81
CA VAL A 67 -8.76 -5.49 1.56
C VAL A 67 -9.32 -4.67 2.73
N LYS A 68 -8.41 -4.11 3.55
CA LYS A 68 -8.73 -3.28 4.72
C LYS A 68 -7.78 -2.09 4.77
N PRO A 69 -8.03 -1.05 3.99
CA PRO A 69 -7.12 0.09 3.86
C PRO A 69 -6.89 0.82 5.19
N CYS A 70 -5.63 1.22 5.41
CA CYS A 70 -5.21 2.08 6.51
C CYS A 70 -4.36 3.23 5.93
N ILE A 71 -4.95 3.97 4.98
CA ILE A 71 -4.29 5.06 4.28
C ILE A 71 -4.57 6.41 4.95
N PRO A 72 -3.69 7.42 4.77
CA PRO A 72 -3.93 8.77 5.26
C PRO A 72 -5.26 9.35 4.75
N ALA A 73 -5.89 10.19 5.60
CA ALA A 73 -7.19 10.77 5.27
C ALA A 73 -7.18 11.71 4.05
N ASP A 74 -6.02 12.24 3.70
CA ASP A 74 -5.78 13.09 2.54
C ASP A 74 -5.56 12.32 1.22
N TRP A 75 -5.49 10.98 1.27
CA TRP A 75 -5.45 10.18 0.05
C TRP A 75 -6.86 9.95 -0.48
N PRO A 76 -7.17 10.38 -1.71
CA PRO A 76 -8.50 10.21 -2.29
C PRO A 76 -8.77 8.77 -2.75
N ASN A 77 -7.74 8.11 -3.24
CA ASN A 77 -7.81 6.76 -3.78
C ASN A 77 -6.44 6.09 -3.78
N PHE A 78 -6.43 4.81 -4.10
CA PHE A 78 -5.24 4.07 -4.55
C PHE A 78 -5.65 2.91 -5.47
N ASP A 79 -4.69 2.50 -6.30
CA ASP A 79 -4.82 1.34 -7.16
C ASP A 79 -3.73 0.32 -6.83
N VAL A 80 -4.07 -0.94 -6.87
CA VAL A 80 -3.11 -2.03 -6.73
C VAL A 80 -3.39 -3.14 -7.73
N SER A 81 -2.33 -3.60 -8.40
CA SER A 81 -2.38 -4.73 -9.32
C SER A 81 -1.56 -5.89 -8.78
N LEU A 82 -2.18 -7.05 -8.69
CA LEU A 82 -1.55 -8.27 -8.15
C LEU A 82 -1.63 -9.41 -9.17
N GLN A 83 -0.53 -10.12 -9.35
CA GLN A 83 -0.52 -11.38 -10.07
C GLN A 83 -0.62 -12.52 -9.04
N ILE A 84 -1.69 -13.30 -9.09
CA ILE A 84 -1.92 -14.43 -8.18
C ILE A 84 -2.22 -15.65 -9.01
N GLY A 85 -1.31 -16.63 -8.98
CA GLY A 85 -1.38 -17.76 -9.90
C GLY A 85 -1.29 -17.29 -11.35
N LYS A 86 -2.26 -17.69 -12.16
CA LYS A 86 -2.35 -17.30 -13.59
C LYS A 86 -3.19 -16.04 -13.79
N SER A 87 -3.94 -15.60 -12.77
CA SER A 87 -4.89 -14.49 -12.88
C SER A 87 -4.32 -13.20 -12.34
N ARG A 88 -4.76 -12.07 -12.93
CA ARG A 88 -4.43 -10.71 -12.50
C ARG A 88 -5.63 -10.10 -11.77
N TYR A 89 -5.34 -9.36 -10.70
CA TYR A 89 -6.32 -8.66 -9.88
C TYR A 89 -5.99 -7.18 -9.87
N ASP A 90 -6.83 -6.35 -10.50
CA ASP A 90 -6.72 -4.89 -10.50
C ASP A 90 -7.78 -4.36 -9.53
N ILE A 91 -7.35 -3.75 -8.44
CA ILE A 91 -8.22 -3.27 -7.36
C ILE A 91 -8.03 -1.77 -7.24
N SER A 92 -9.11 -1.02 -7.45
CA SER A 92 -9.19 0.42 -7.22
C SER A 92 -10.03 0.68 -5.97
N VAL A 93 -9.51 1.43 -5.03
CA VAL A 93 -10.21 1.83 -3.80
C VAL A 93 -10.33 3.34 -3.76
N SER A 94 -11.54 3.88 -3.70
CA SER A 94 -11.78 5.32 -3.85
C SER A 94 -12.85 5.84 -2.89
N ARG A 95 -12.67 7.08 -2.41
CA ARG A 95 -13.68 7.84 -1.65
C ARG A 95 -14.83 8.30 -2.55
N ASP A 96 -14.57 8.45 -3.84
CA ASP A 96 -15.57 8.86 -4.84
C ASP A 96 -16.38 7.68 -5.41
N PHE A 97 -16.31 6.51 -4.76
CA PHE A 97 -17.14 5.37 -5.12
C PHE A 97 -18.63 5.79 -5.01
N GLY A 98 -19.37 5.63 -6.11
CA GLY A 98 -20.73 6.15 -6.25
C GLY A 98 -21.63 5.69 -5.09
N GLN A 99 -22.20 6.63 -4.37
CA GLN A 99 -23.12 6.34 -3.27
C GLN A 99 -24.29 5.48 -3.79
N GLY A 100 -24.46 4.31 -3.19
CA GLY A 100 -25.48 3.35 -3.59
C GLY A 100 -25.08 2.37 -4.69
N SER A 101 -23.83 2.42 -5.16
CA SER A 101 -23.30 1.38 -6.07
C SER A 101 -23.21 0.04 -5.35
N ALA A 102 -23.66 -1.03 -6.00
CA ALA A 102 -23.51 -2.37 -5.49
C ALA A 102 -22.05 -2.80 -5.54
N LEU A 103 -21.60 -3.57 -4.55
CA LEU A 103 -20.27 -4.18 -4.60
C LEU A 103 -20.15 -5.13 -5.80
N PRO A 104 -18.96 -5.22 -6.42
CA PRO A 104 -18.73 -6.13 -7.53
C PRO A 104 -18.99 -7.59 -7.15
N ALA A 105 -19.35 -8.41 -8.14
CA ALA A 105 -19.53 -9.84 -7.93
C ALA A 105 -18.25 -10.47 -7.39
N GLY A 106 -18.37 -11.36 -6.40
CA GLY A 106 -17.23 -12.00 -5.73
C GLY A 106 -16.60 -11.19 -4.60
N VAL A 107 -17.15 -10.01 -4.29
CA VAL A 107 -16.74 -9.16 -3.16
C VAL A 107 -17.78 -9.24 -2.05
N VAL A 108 -17.31 -9.42 -0.82
CA VAL A 108 -18.17 -9.42 0.39
C VAL A 108 -17.62 -8.42 1.39
N LEU A 109 -18.49 -7.54 1.89
CA LEU A 109 -18.20 -6.65 3.01
C LEU A 109 -18.27 -7.48 4.31
N VAL A 110 -17.19 -7.54 5.08
CA VAL A 110 -17.10 -8.32 6.33
C VAL A 110 -16.97 -7.46 7.58
N GLY A 111 -16.75 -6.19 7.42
CA GLY A 111 -16.65 -5.20 8.49
C GLY A 111 -16.55 -3.79 7.92
N PRO A 112 -16.58 -2.74 8.75
CA PRO A 112 -16.40 -1.36 8.29
C PRO A 112 -15.12 -1.21 7.47
N GLY A 113 -15.25 -0.81 6.18
CA GLY A 113 -14.12 -0.66 5.25
C GLY A 113 -13.30 -1.93 5.01
N GLU A 114 -13.86 -3.11 5.28
CA GLU A 114 -13.16 -4.39 5.16
C GLU A 114 -13.86 -5.33 4.19
N PHE A 115 -13.17 -5.71 3.12
CA PHE A 115 -13.70 -6.50 2.02
C PHE A 115 -12.96 -7.82 1.87
N LEU A 116 -13.66 -8.87 1.46
CA LEU A 116 -13.09 -10.14 1.00
C LEU A 116 -13.42 -10.32 -0.48
N ILE A 117 -12.41 -10.53 -1.29
CA ILE A 117 -12.51 -10.86 -2.72
C ILE A 117 -12.18 -12.33 -2.89
N THR A 118 -13.09 -13.08 -3.50
CA THR A 118 -12.84 -14.50 -3.82
C THR A 118 -11.83 -14.61 -4.98
N LEU A 119 -10.77 -15.40 -4.79
CA LEU A 119 -9.75 -15.62 -5.81
C LEU A 119 -10.18 -16.73 -6.77
N MET A 120 -9.94 -16.48 -8.07
CA MET A 120 -10.13 -17.44 -9.16
C MET A 120 -8.81 -17.56 -9.93
N ASP A 121 -8.35 -18.76 -10.20
CA ASP A 121 -7.12 -19.00 -10.98
C ASP A 121 -7.49 -19.46 -12.40
N ASP A 122 -8.20 -18.61 -13.13
CA ASP A 122 -8.75 -18.85 -14.46
C ASP A 122 -7.95 -18.22 -15.60
N GLY A 123 -6.83 -17.54 -15.26
CA GLY A 123 -5.95 -16.87 -16.22
C GLY A 123 -6.52 -15.54 -16.76
N GLN A 124 -7.59 -15.02 -16.16
CA GLN A 124 -8.20 -13.76 -16.55
C GLN A 124 -7.72 -12.59 -15.71
N THR A 125 -8.05 -11.37 -16.15
CA THR A 125 -7.92 -10.16 -15.37
C THR A 125 -9.25 -9.85 -14.71
N HIS A 126 -9.23 -9.74 -13.37
CA HIS A 126 -10.37 -9.39 -12.55
C HIS A 126 -10.18 -7.96 -12.03
N ALA A 127 -11.11 -7.06 -12.39
CA ALA A 127 -11.10 -5.67 -11.94
C ALA A 127 -12.18 -5.45 -10.87
N PHE A 128 -11.81 -4.77 -9.79
CA PHE A 128 -12.70 -4.46 -8.67
C PHE A 128 -12.57 -2.99 -8.29
N GLU A 129 -13.72 -2.34 -8.15
CA GLU A 129 -13.82 -1.00 -7.56
C GLU A 129 -14.45 -1.12 -6.18
N LEU A 130 -13.82 -0.56 -5.17
CA LEU A 130 -14.23 -0.65 -3.77
C LEU A 130 -14.37 0.75 -3.16
N PRO A 131 -15.36 0.95 -2.28
CA PRO A 131 -15.47 2.19 -1.53
C PRO A 131 -14.35 2.30 -0.49
N LEU A 132 -13.80 3.49 -0.33
CA LEU A 132 -12.96 3.86 0.78
C LEU A 132 -13.84 4.57 1.82
N GLU A 133 -14.20 3.88 2.89
CA GLU A 133 -14.95 4.49 3.97
C GLU A 133 -14.11 5.54 4.71
N ALA A 134 -14.76 6.63 5.15
CA ALA A 134 -14.12 7.58 6.03
C ALA A 134 -13.90 6.90 7.39
N GLY A 135 -12.61 6.78 7.80
CA GLY A 135 -12.23 6.30 9.12
C GLY A 135 -12.54 7.32 10.19
#